data_2134aa1de2083009d1e67c88f52f9a10
#
_entry.id   2134aa1de2083009d1e67c88f52f9a10
#
_cell.length_a   1.000
_cell.length_b   1.000
_cell.length_c   1.000
_cell.angle_alpha   90.00
_cell.angle_beta   90.00
_cell.angle_gamma   90.00
#
_symmetry.space_group_name_H-M   'P 1'
#
loop_
_entity.id
_entity.type
_entity.pdbx_description
1 polymer ?
#
loop_
_entity_poly.entity_id
_entity_poly.type
_entity_poly.pdbx_seq_one_letter_code
_entity_poly.pdbx_strand_id
1 'polypeptide(L)'
;DAIISSLSITEKRQQEIAFSDKLYAADSRLIAAKGSAIKPTLEALKGKHIGVLQGSTQEAYANENWRSKGVDVVAYQNQDLIYSDMAAGRLDAAFQDEVAASEGFLKQPAGKDFDFAGPSVKDKKYFGDGTGVGLRKDDVELKAALDKALAELRADGTYDKMAKKYFNFNVYGD
;
A
#
# COMPACT_ATOMS: atom_id res chain seq x y z
N ASP A 1 15.01 -11.42 10.98
CA ASP A 1 16.09 -10.43 10.92
C ASP A 1 15.67 -9.18 10.12
N ALA A 2 14.89 -9.32 9.04
CA ALA A 2 14.38 -8.21 8.24
C ALA A 2 12.92 -8.43 7.80
N ILE A 3 12.17 -7.34 7.59
CA ILE A 3 10.79 -7.36 7.12
C ILE A 3 10.74 -6.65 5.77
N ILE A 4 10.35 -7.37 4.70
CA ILE A 4 10.13 -6.84 3.35
C ILE A 4 8.68 -7.16 2.96
N SER A 5 7.75 -6.25 3.24
CA SER A 5 6.30 -6.52 3.08
C SER A 5 5.48 -5.23 2.91
N SER A 6 5.84 -4.38 1.94
CA SER A 6 5.17 -3.07 1.74
C SER A 6 5.08 -2.24 3.03
N LEU A 7 6.14 -2.30 3.85
CA LEU A 7 6.16 -1.65 5.17
C LEU A 7 6.46 -0.17 5.03
N SER A 8 5.45 0.69 5.22
CA SER A 8 5.59 2.15 5.13
C SER A 8 6.54 2.70 6.18
N ILE A 9 7.45 3.58 5.76
CA ILE A 9 8.41 4.30 6.61
C ILE A 9 7.66 5.46 7.27
N THR A 10 7.11 5.24 8.47
CA THR A 10 6.41 6.28 9.24
C THR A 10 7.20 6.68 10.47
N GLU A 11 7.07 7.93 10.91
CA GLU A 11 7.72 8.42 12.13
C GLU A 11 7.43 7.53 13.35
N LYS A 12 6.16 7.10 13.49
CA LYS A 12 5.77 6.20 14.57
C LYS A 12 6.54 4.87 14.56
N ARG A 13 6.69 4.25 13.38
CA ARG A 13 7.44 2.99 13.24
C ARG A 13 8.93 3.19 13.43
N GLN A 14 9.48 4.31 12.99
CA GLN A 14 10.90 4.65 13.19
C GLN A 14 11.29 4.83 14.67
N GLN A 15 10.32 5.08 15.56
CA GLN A 15 10.56 5.06 17.00
C GLN A 15 10.85 3.66 17.55
N GLU A 16 10.35 2.61 16.88
CA GLU A 16 10.44 1.22 17.34
C GLU A 16 11.48 0.41 16.55
N ILE A 17 11.60 0.64 15.23
CA ILE A 17 12.48 -0.13 14.33
C ILE A 17 13.31 0.81 13.44
N ALA A 18 14.40 0.29 12.86
CA ALA A 18 15.13 0.94 11.79
C ALA A 18 14.53 0.58 10.42
N PHE A 19 14.79 1.41 9.42
CA PHE A 19 14.42 1.17 8.04
C PHE A 19 15.63 1.35 7.11
N SER A 20 15.66 0.59 6.01
CA SER A 20 16.49 0.92 4.86
C SER A 20 16.05 2.25 4.24
N ASP A 21 16.81 2.74 3.28
CA ASP A 21 16.34 3.75 2.34
C ASP A 21 15.09 3.28 1.59
N LYS A 22 14.34 4.23 1.02
CA LYS A 22 13.08 3.96 0.31
C LYS A 22 13.30 2.95 -0.83
N LEU A 23 12.51 1.86 -0.80
CA LEU A 23 12.42 0.89 -1.90
C LEU A 23 11.52 1.42 -3.02
N TYR A 24 10.34 1.94 -2.68
CA TYR A 24 9.36 2.52 -3.60
C TYR A 24 8.38 3.44 -2.84
N ALA A 25 7.57 4.19 -3.58
CA ALA A 25 6.56 5.07 -2.98
C ALA A 25 5.48 4.27 -2.24
N ALA A 26 4.97 4.83 -1.15
CA ALA A 26 3.90 4.24 -0.35
C ALA A 26 2.51 4.77 -0.75
N ASP A 27 2.25 4.86 -2.04
CA ASP A 27 0.94 5.30 -2.53
C ASP A 27 -0.13 4.26 -2.17
N SER A 28 -1.29 4.73 -1.73
CA SER A 28 -2.42 3.87 -1.37
C SER A 28 -3.58 4.12 -2.33
N ARG A 29 -4.26 3.05 -2.73
CA ARG A 29 -5.37 3.13 -3.69
C ARG A 29 -6.57 2.30 -3.24
N LEU A 30 -7.74 2.75 -3.69
CA LEU A 30 -8.94 1.93 -3.67
C LEU A 30 -8.90 0.94 -4.84
N ILE A 31 -9.38 -0.28 -4.57
CA ILE A 31 -9.71 -1.29 -5.56
C ILE A 31 -11.21 -1.51 -5.50
N ALA A 32 -11.88 -1.54 -6.63
CA ALA A 32 -13.30 -1.83 -6.72
C ALA A 32 -13.63 -2.58 -8.02
N ALA A 33 -14.85 -3.05 -8.16
CA ALA A 33 -15.31 -3.65 -9.40
C ALA A 33 -15.13 -2.68 -10.59
N LYS A 34 -14.72 -3.21 -11.75
CA LYS A 34 -14.56 -2.44 -12.97
C LYS A 34 -15.86 -1.68 -13.31
N GLY A 35 -15.71 -0.42 -13.68
CA GLY A 35 -16.85 0.45 -14.00
C GLY A 35 -17.60 1.00 -12.79
N SER A 36 -17.17 0.72 -11.55
CA SER A 36 -17.76 1.34 -10.37
C SER A 36 -17.50 2.84 -10.32
N ALA A 37 -18.41 3.60 -9.70
CA ALA A 37 -18.26 5.04 -9.48
C ALA A 37 -17.45 5.40 -8.23
N ILE A 38 -16.82 4.40 -7.57
CA ILE A 38 -16.06 4.58 -6.34
C ILE A 38 -14.80 5.42 -6.60
N LYS A 39 -14.58 6.39 -5.72
CA LYS A 39 -13.42 7.28 -5.71
C LYS A 39 -13.03 7.56 -4.25
N PRO A 40 -11.78 7.96 -3.93
CA PRO A 40 -11.37 8.27 -2.58
C PRO A 40 -11.89 9.64 -2.08
N THR A 41 -13.17 9.92 -2.32
CA THR A 41 -13.88 11.13 -1.86
C THR A 41 -15.02 10.73 -0.94
N LEU A 42 -15.29 11.51 0.09
CA LEU A 42 -16.36 11.21 1.05
C LEU A 42 -17.72 11.04 0.38
N GLU A 43 -18.00 11.83 -0.65
CA GLU A 43 -19.25 11.75 -1.41
C GLU A 43 -19.44 10.37 -2.05
N ALA A 44 -18.38 9.85 -2.69
CA ALA A 44 -18.43 8.56 -3.38
C ALA A 44 -18.35 7.35 -2.42
N LEU A 45 -17.83 7.56 -1.20
CA LEU A 45 -17.62 6.49 -0.20
C LEU A 45 -18.73 6.42 0.86
N LYS A 46 -19.55 7.44 1.00
CA LYS A 46 -20.62 7.47 2.02
C LYS A 46 -21.58 6.28 1.85
N GLY A 47 -21.77 5.53 2.93
CA GLY A 47 -22.59 4.33 2.95
C GLY A 47 -21.97 3.12 2.23
N LYS A 48 -20.67 3.18 1.89
CA LYS A 48 -19.92 2.09 1.28
C LYS A 48 -19.13 1.30 2.33
N HIS A 49 -18.95 0.00 2.06
CA HIS A 49 -18.18 -0.92 2.87
C HIS A 49 -16.77 -1.02 2.31
N ILE A 50 -15.79 -0.49 3.03
CA ILE A 50 -14.39 -0.42 2.59
C ILE A 50 -13.53 -1.35 3.45
N GLY A 51 -12.98 -2.40 2.84
CA GLY A 51 -12.07 -3.33 3.49
C GLY A 51 -10.66 -2.75 3.65
N VAL A 52 -10.08 -2.91 4.84
CA VAL A 52 -8.70 -2.52 5.15
C VAL A 52 -7.99 -3.62 5.94
N LEU A 53 -6.68 -3.73 5.79
CA LEU A 53 -5.88 -4.65 6.58
C LEU A 53 -5.67 -4.08 7.99
N GLN A 54 -5.98 -4.85 9.01
CA GLN A 54 -5.82 -4.48 10.42
C GLN A 54 -4.35 -4.12 10.73
N GLY A 55 -4.13 -3.05 11.48
CA GLY A 55 -2.80 -2.55 11.85
C GLY A 55 -2.05 -1.84 10.71
N SER A 56 -2.67 -1.69 9.54
CA SER A 56 -2.06 -0.98 8.41
C SER A 56 -2.18 0.55 8.54
N THR A 57 -1.36 1.24 7.77
CA THR A 57 -1.45 2.70 7.62
C THR A 57 -2.74 3.11 6.91
N GLN A 58 -3.26 2.24 6.03
CA GLN A 58 -4.53 2.43 5.34
C GLN A 58 -5.71 2.36 6.32
N GLU A 59 -5.68 1.44 7.29
CA GLU A 59 -6.70 1.40 8.35
C GLU A 59 -6.68 2.69 9.17
N ALA A 60 -5.50 3.14 9.60
CA ALA A 60 -5.35 4.37 10.38
C ALA A 60 -5.93 5.58 9.63
N TYR A 61 -5.57 5.72 8.35
CA TYR A 61 -6.10 6.77 7.48
C TYR A 61 -7.63 6.69 7.32
N ALA A 62 -8.14 5.51 6.99
CA ALA A 62 -9.57 5.31 6.73
C ALA A 62 -10.42 5.54 7.98
N ASN A 63 -9.94 5.13 9.15
CA ASN A 63 -10.65 5.38 10.41
C ASN A 63 -10.76 6.88 10.73
N GLU A 64 -9.68 7.64 10.55
CA GLU A 64 -9.69 9.09 10.86
C GLU A 64 -10.41 9.91 9.79
N ASN A 65 -10.21 9.58 8.51
CA ASN A 65 -10.68 10.41 7.41
C ASN A 65 -12.05 10.00 6.84
N TRP A 66 -12.43 8.73 6.96
CA TRP A 66 -13.63 8.19 6.33
C TRP A 66 -14.66 7.67 7.33
N ARG A 67 -14.28 6.77 8.27
CA ARG A 67 -15.21 6.18 9.24
C ARG A 67 -15.95 7.25 10.06
N SER A 68 -15.22 8.23 10.57
CA SER A 68 -15.79 9.34 11.33
C SER A 68 -16.80 10.17 10.55
N LYS A 69 -16.89 10.00 9.24
CA LYS A 69 -17.73 10.76 8.32
C LYS A 69 -18.78 9.89 7.60
N GLY A 70 -19.05 8.69 8.12
CA GLY A 70 -20.15 7.86 7.67
C GLY A 70 -19.81 6.84 6.56
N VAL A 71 -18.51 6.52 6.39
CA VAL A 71 -18.06 5.37 5.58
C VAL A 71 -17.93 4.17 6.48
N ASP A 72 -18.40 3.00 6.06
CA ASP A 72 -18.20 1.76 6.82
C ASP A 72 -16.82 1.15 6.49
N VAL A 73 -15.89 1.28 7.43
CA VAL A 73 -14.52 0.76 7.32
C VAL A 73 -14.41 -0.57 8.06
N VAL A 74 -14.18 -1.65 7.34
CA VAL A 74 -14.12 -3.03 7.88
C VAL A 74 -12.68 -3.51 7.91
N ALA A 75 -12.15 -3.77 9.12
CA ALA A 75 -10.79 -4.25 9.30
C ALA A 75 -10.72 -5.77 9.25
N TYR A 76 -9.77 -6.33 8.50
CA TYR A 76 -9.53 -7.75 8.31
C TYR A 76 -8.14 -8.15 8.79
N GLN A 77 -8.02 -9.36 9.32
CA GLN A 77 -6.73 -9.89 9.82
C GLN A 77 -5.72 -10.21 8.70
N ASN A 78 -6.19 -10.49 7.49
CA ASN A 78 -5.35 -10.71 6.33
C ASN A 78 -6.01 -10.22 5.04
N GLN A 79 -5.18 -10.06 4.00
CA GLN A 79 -5.59 -9.47 2.73
C GLN A 79 -6.48 -10.41 1.90
N ASP A 80 -6.30 -11.73 2.00
CA ASP A 80 -7.08 -12.71 1.22
C ASP A 80 -8.56 -12.71 1.62
N LEU A 81 -8.86 -12.45 2.90
CA LEU A 81 -10.24 -12.29 3.37
C LEU A 81 -10.91 -11.06 2.76
N ILE A 82 -10.16 -9.95 2.61
CA ILE A 82 -10.67 -8.74 1.93
C ILE A 82 -11.03 -9.08 0.47
N TYR A 83 -10.13 -9.75 -0.25
CA TYR A 83 -10.37 -10.13 -1.65
C TYR A 83 -11.55 -11.09 -1.79
N SER A 84 -11.66 -12.04 -0.88
CA SER A 84 -12.80 -12.97 -0.86
C SER A 84 -14.13 -12.25 -0.64
N ASP A 85 -14.17 -11.28 0.25
CA ASP A 85 -15.37 -10.50 0.55
C ASP A 85 -15.71 -9.52 -0.56
N MET A 86 -14.72 -8.94 -1.24
CA MET A 86 -14.93 -8.16 -2.46
C MET A 86 -15.53 -9.02 -3.58
N ALA A 87 -14.96 -10.20 -3.83
CA ALA A 87 -15.46 -11.12 -4.86
C ALA A 87 -16.88 -11.62 -4.57
N ALA A 88 -17.24 -11.73 -3.29
CA ALA A 88 -18.58 -12.11 -2.85
C ALA A 88 -19.57 -10.94 -2.76
N GLY A 89 -19.15 -9.70 -3.10
CA GLY A 89 -20.00 -8.51 -3.05
C GLY A 89 -20.34 -8.02 -1.64
N ARG A 90 -19.60 -8.47 -0.61
CA ARG A 90 -19.77 -8.01 0.78
C ARG A 90 -19.01 -6.72 1.08
N LEU A 91 -18.01 -6.40 0.26
CA LEU A 91 -17.32 -5.12 0.27
C LEU A 91 -17.53 -4.40 -1.08
N ASP A 92 -17.71 -3.10 -1.02
CA ASP A 92 -17.77 -2.24 -2.22
C ASP A 92 -16.36 -1.96 -2.77
N ALA A 93 -15.36 -1.86 -1.89
CA ALA A 93 -13.97 -1.63 -2.27
C ALA A 93 -13.00 -2.11 -1.18
N ALA A 94 -11.72 -2.25 -1.54
CA ALA A 94 -10.60 -2.39 -0.62
C ALA A 94 -9.68 -1.17 -0.72
N PHE A 95 -9.03 -0.79 0.39
CA PHE A 95 -8.05 0.27 0.42
C PHE A 95 -6.72 -0.26 0.91
N GLN A 96 -5.68 -0.20 0.05
CA GLN A 96 -4.37 -0.79 0.35
C GLN A 96 -3.23 -0.16 -0.46
N ASP A 97 -2.00 -0.61 -0.21
CA ASP A 97 -0.80 -0.25 -0.97
C ASP A 97 -0.96 -0.60 -2.46
N GLU A 98 -0.58 0.32 -3.36
CA GLU A 98 -0.76 0.18 -4.81
C GLU A 98 0.03 -0.99 -5.38
N VAL A 99 1.26 -1.21 -4.92
CA VAL A 99 2.11 -2.30 -5.40
C VAL A 99 1.56 -3.65 -4.94
N ALA A 100 1.20 -3.76 -3.65
CA ALA A 100 0.59 -4.97 -3.12
C ALA A 100 -0.74 -5.31 -3.82
N ALA A 101 -1.55 -4.29 -4.12
CA ALA A 101 -2.79 -4.44 -4.87
C ALA A 101 -2.56 -4.96 -6.29
N SER A 102 -1.63 -4.33 -7.02
CA SER A 102 -1.29 -4.70 -8.39
C SER A 102 -0.83 -6.16 -8.49
N GLU A 103 0.17 -6.52 -7.69
CA GLU A 103 0.82 -7.83 -7.80
C GLU A 103 0.03 -8.95 -7.09
N GLY A 104 -0.51 -8.64 -5.91
CA GLY A 104 -1.19 -9.63 -5.07
C GLY A 104 -2.62 -9.94 -5.49
N PHE A 105 -3.28 -9.04 -6.24
CA PHE A 105 -4.68 -9.23 -6.60
C PHE A 105 -5.01 -8.89 -8.05
N LEU A 106 -4.77 -7.67 -8.52
CA LEU A 106 -5.27 -7.23 -9.82
C LEU A 106 -4.69 -8.02 -11.00
N LYS A 107 -3.44 -8.48 -10.89
CA LYS A 107 -2.80 -9.35 -11.88
C LYS A 107 -3.12 -10.84 -11.70
N GLN A 108 -3.84 -11.20 -10.65
CA GLN A 108 -4.24 -12.59 -10.41
C GLN A 108 -5.61 -12.88 -11.07
N PRO A 109 -5.93 -14.15 -11.35
CA PRO A 109 -7.23 -14.51 -11.92
C PRO A 109 -8.43 -14.01 -11.11
N ALA A 110 -8.31 -13.97 -9.78
CA ALA A 110 -9.35 -13.46 -8.88
C ALA A 110 -9.61 -11.96 -9.03
N GLY A 111 -8.61 -11.19 -9.47
CA GLY A 111 -8.69 -9.74 -9.66
C GLY A 111 -9.23 -9.29 -11.02
N LYS A 112 -9.52 -10.22 -11.94
CA LYS A 112 -9.88 -9.92 -13.35
C LYS A 112 -11.04 -8.94 -13.53
N ASP A 113 -12.00 -8.96 -12.61
CA ASP A 113 -13.21 -8.13 -12.64
C ASP A 113 -13.07 -6.83 -11.81
N PHE A 114 -11.87 -6.57 -11.29
CA PHE A 114 -11.55 -5.42 -10.44
C PHE A 114 -10.48 -4.55 -11.09
N ASP A 115 -10.41 -3.30 -10.63
CA ASP A 115 -9.39 -2.33 -11.04
C ASP A 115 -9.18 -1.28 -9.95
N PHE A 116 -8.15 -0.46 -10.11
CA PHE A 116 -7.98 0.72 -9.27
C PHE A 116 -9.13 1.71 -9.45
N ALA A 117 -9.67 2.19 -8.34
CA ALA A 117 -10.83 3.08 -8.30
C ALA A 117 -10.40 4.50 -7.89
N GLY A 118 -10.34 5.39 -8.87
CA GLY A 118 -9.90 6.77 -8.68
C GLY A 118 -8.38 6.95 -8.51
N PRO A 119 -7.93 8.16 -8.15
CA PRO A 119 -6.51 8.48 -7.98
C PRO A 119 -5.92 7.85 -6.72
N SER A 120 -4.58 7.82 -6.65
CA SER A 120 -3.84 7.47 -5.42
C SER A 120 -4.17 8.44 -4.31
N VAL A 121 -4.25 7.92 -3.09
CA VAL A 121 -4.34 8.70 -1.86
C VAL A 121 -2.92 8.88 -1.33
N LYS A 122 -2.48 10.12 -1.26
CA LYS A 122 -1.16 10.51 -0.77
C LYS A 122 -1.32 11.33 0.50
N ASP A 123 -0.79 10.84 1.60
CA ASP A 123 -0.77 11.57 2.87
C ASP A 123 0.44 11.14 3.68
N LYS A 124 1.45 12.02 3.73
CA LYS A 124 2.71 11.76 4.40
C LYS A 124 2.56 11.45 5.89
N LYS A 125 1.56 12.04 6.56
CA LYS A 125 1.25 11.77 7.97
C LYS A 125 0.98 10.28 8.22
N TYR A 126 0.28 9.61 7.29
CA TYR A 126 -0.10 8.21 7.45
C TYR A 126 0.83 7.26 6.72
N PHE A 127 1.18 7.56 5.48
CA PHE A 127 1.91 6.63 4.61
C PHE A 127 3.43 6.85 4.64
N GLY A 128 3.89 7.96 5.26
CA GLY A 128 5.30 8.27 5.37
C GLY A 128 5.95 8.68 4.04
N ASP A 129 7.25 8.39 3.92
CA ASP A 129 8.07 8.78 2.77
C ASP A 129 8.24 7.66 1.72
N GLY A 130 7.55 6.56 1.86
CA GLY A 130 7.66 5.38 1.02
C GLY A 130 7.68 4.11 1.84
N THR A 131 7.97 2.99 1.21
CA THR A 131 8.18 1.69 1.84
C THR A 131 9.66 1.36 1.91
N GLY A 132 10.06 0.65 2.98
CA GLY A 132 11.43 0.22 3.19
C GLY A 132 11.52 -1.15 3.82
N VAL A 133 12.72 -1.67 3.94
CA VAL A 133 13.02 -2.87 4.72
C VAL A 133 13.04 -2.50 6.19
N GLY A 134 12.17 -3.13 6.99
CA GLY A 134 12.19 -2.99 8.46
C GLY A 134 13.31 -3.85 9.07
N LEU A 135 14.06 -3.27 10.00
CA LEU A 135 15.24 -3.87 10.62
C LEU A 135 15.22 -3.62 12.14
N ARG A 136 15.98 -4.41 12.90
CA ARG A 136 16.27 -4.03 14.29
C ARG A 136 17.10 -2.74 14.31
N LYS A 137 16.97 -1.95 15.36
CA LYS A 137 17.70 -0.67 15.48
C LYS A 137 19.23 -0.83 15.58
N ASP A 138 19.67 -1.96 16.08
CA ASP A 138 21.08 -2.32 16.24
C ASP A 138 21.69 -3.02 15.02
N ASP A 139 20.89 -3.40 14.01
CA ASP A 139 21.36 -3.99 12.75
C ASP A 139 21.96 -2.94 11.79
N VAL A 140 22.88 -2.12 12.27
CA VAL A 140 23.46 -0.97 11.55
C VAL A 140 24.21 -1.40 10.29
N GLU A 141 24.95 -2.51 10.37
CA GLU A 141 25.71 -3.04 9.24
C GLU A 141 24.80 -3.55 8.12
N LEU A 142 23.72 -4.26 8.48
CA LEU A 142 22.76 -4.75 7.50
C LEU A 142 22.02 -3.58 6.83
N LYS A 143 21.64 -2.55 7.61
CA LYS A 143 21.05 -1.33 7.04
C LYS A 143 21.98 -0.68 6.03
N ALA A 144 23.25 -0.46 6.40
CA ALA A 144 24.23 0.17 5.52
C ALA A 144 24.46 -0.64 4.22
N ALA A 145 24.50 -1.97 4.32
CA ALA A 145 24.63 -2.84 3.15
C ALA A 145 23.43 -2.75 2.20
N LEU A 146 22.21 -2.71 2.75
CA LEU A 146 20.98 -2.56 1.97
C LEU A 146 20.91 -1.19 1.28
N ASP A 147 21.19 -0.11 2.01
CA ASP A 147 21.16 1.25 1.48
C ASP A 147 22.18 1.42 0.34
N LYS A 148 23.39 0.88 0.52
CA LYS A 148 24.43 0.87 -0.53
C LYS A 148 23.97 0.10 -1.77
N ALA A 149 23.42 -1.11 -1.59
CA ALA A 149 22.95 -1.93 -2.71
C ALA A 149 21.80 -1.23 -3.47
N LEU A 150 20.87 -0.60 -2.76
CA LEU A 150 19.80 0.18 -3.38
C LEU A 150 20.32 1.37 -4.18
N ALA A 151 21.29 2.11 -3.61
CA ALA A 151 21.92 3.24 -4.31
C ALA A 151 22.63 2.79 -5.59
N GLU A 152 23.36 1.68 -5.55
CA GLU A 152 24.04 1.09 -6.72
C GLU A 152 23.04 0.67 -7.81
N LEU A 153 21.97 -0.06 -7.45
CA LEU A 153 20.92 -0.50 -8.38
C LEU A 153 20.19 0.68 -9.06
N ARG A 154 20.08 1.79 -8.36
CA ARG A 154 19.49 3.01 -8.93
C ARG A 154 20.47 3.75 -9.83
N ALA A 155 21.72 3.85 -9.42
CA ALA A 155 22.76 4.57 -10.16
C ALA A 155 23.07 3.90 -11.52
N ASP A 156 23.05 2.57 -11.59
CA ASP A 156 23.32 1.81 -12.81
C ASP A 156 22.08 1.57 -13.69
N GLY A 157 20.89 2.05 -13.26
CA GLY A 157 19.62 1.90 -13.97
C GLY A 157 18.97 0.52 -13.88
N THR A 158 19.54 -0.41 -13.11
CA THR A 158 18.98 -1.76 -12.91
C THR A 158 17.61 -1.68 -12.22
N TYR A 159 17.45 -0.79 -11.23
CA TYR A 159 16.17 -0.57 -10.57
C TYR A 159 15.07 -0.19 -11.56
N ASP A 160 15.31 0.80 -12.41
CA ASP A 160 14.32 1.26 -13.40
C ASP A 160 13.99 0.20 -14.45
N LYS A 161 14.98 -0.56 -14.87
CA LYS A 161 14.80 -1.68 -15.82
C LYS A 161 13.92 -2.77 -15.20
N MET A 162 14.15 -3.10 -13.94
CA MET A 162 13.32 -4.07 -13.21
C MET A 162 11.90 -3.53 -12.97
N ALA A 163 11.76 -2.30 -12.51
CA ALA A 163 10.47 -1.68 -12.26
C ALA A 163 9.58 -1.67 -13.51
N LYS A 164 10.11 -1.27 -14.65
CA LYS A 164 9.39 -1.25 -15.95
C LYS A 164 8.94 -2.62 -16.43
N LYS A 165 9.56 -3.70 -15.95
CA LYS A 165 9.13 -5.07 -16.28
C LYS A 165 7.82 -5.47 -15.61
N TYR A 166 7.57 -4.93 -14.41
CA TYR A 166 6.43 -5.30 -13.57
C TYR A 166 5.34 -4.22 -13.51
N PHE A 167 5.72 -2.95 -13.61
CA PHE A 167 4.83 -1.81 -13.41
C PHE A 167 4.77 -0.91 -14.65
N ASN A 168 3.59 -0.40 -14.95
CA ASN A 168 3.34 0.58 -16.01
C ASN A 168 3.24 2.02 -15.47
N PHE A 169 3.62 2.22 -14.21
CA PHE A 169 3.67 3.51 -13.52
C PHE A 169 5.02 3.71 -12.81
N ASN A 170 5.31 4.93 -12.39
CA ASN A 170 6.53 5.23 -11.62
C ASN A 170 6.38 4.71 -10.18
N VAL A 171 6.86 3.50 -9.93
CA VAL A 171 6.75 2.84 -8.61
C VAL A 171 7.63 3.52 -7.55
N TYR A 172 8.73 4.19 -7.94
CA TYR A 172 9.59 4.88 -6.98
C TYR A 172 8.96 6.20 -6.48
N GLY A 173 8.10 6.82 -7.29
CA GLY A 173 7.58 8.15 -7.03
C GLY A 173 8.63 9.26 -7.27
N ASP A 174 8.24 10.47 -6.94
CA ASP A 174 9.10 11.67 -7.04
C ASP A 174 9.92 11.87 -5.76
#